data_21fd0dd00e2c8aa5d480b22dfbf47d9a
#
_entry.id   21fd0dd00e2c8aa5d480b22dfbf47d9a
#
_cell.length_a   1.000
_cell.length_b   1.000
_cell.length_c   1.000
_cell.angle_alpha   90.00
_cell.angle_beta   90.00
_cell.angle_gamma   90.00
#
_symmetry.space_group_name_H-M   'P 1'
#
loop_
_entity.id
_entity.type
_entity.pdbx_description
1 polymer ?
#
loop_
_entity_poly.entity_id
_entity_poly.type
_entity_poly.pdbx_seq_one_letter_code
_entity_poly.pdbx_strand_id
1 'polypeptide(L)'
;MDPAGIAELAESIRQDGLTDLPLVRKVGDGSWQMVSGHRRKAAYALLAKDDPAYERMPCRVIEGIDDERAVTLLHAANYFTRALTVTERAAATEALRGDAVRLRSEDPSLSGMRVDDVKAAIIERQTGRKVSGKTIAREERLARRIAEDLSPEWAAEADRGNLSAEAVRSLAGMPKERQAEMHAAMEPWRRTKRELSDYVRSEGKAQAGPDGRIAKAARLVADFLESPPESPSAADLSLLREMALMTAPYAEAGAGAQKVRRRASHSKSSK
;
A
#
# COMPACT_ATOMS: atom_id res chain seq x y z
N MET A 1 -5.78 -0.16 21.28
CA MET A 1 -5.58 -1.62 21.51
C MET A 1 -6.94 -2.23 21.75
N ASP A 2 -7.21 -3.36 21.15
CA ASP A 2 -8.47 -4.09 21.32
C ASP A 2 -8.55 -4.71 22.74
N PRO A 3 -9.51 -4.32 23.61
CA PRO A 3 -9.61 -4.82 24.96
C PRO A 3 -9.93 -6.33 25.03
N ALA A 4 -10.76 -6.86 24.11
CA ALA A 4 -11.11 -8.26 24.05
C ALA A 4 -9.88 -9.12 23.74
N GLY A 5 -9.10 -8.74 22.74
CA GLY A 5 -7.87 -9.43 22.40
C GLY A 5 -6.76 -9.31 23.47
N ILE A 6 -6.81 -8.31 24.36
CA ILE A 6 -5.93 -8.26 25.54
C ILE A 6 -6.40 -9.24 26.62
N ALA A 7 -7.70 -9.37 26.86
CA ALA A 7 -8.24 -10.31 27.83
C ALA A 7 -7.96 -11.77 27.44
N GLU A 8 -8.15 -12.13 26.16
CA GLU A 8 -7.79 -13.45 25.62
C GLU A 8 -6.30 -13.76 25.81
N LEU A 9 -5.43 -12.77 25.50
CA LEU A 9 -3.99 -12.93 25.70
C LEU A 9 -3.63 -13.08 27.17
N ALA A 10 -4.30 -12.36 28.08
CA ALA A 10 -4.09 -12.48 29.52
C ALA A 10 -4.45 -13.90 30.02
N GLU A 11 -5.55 -14.45 29.51
CA GLU A 11 -5.95 -15.82 29.87
C GLU A 11 -4.95 -16.87 29.35
N SER A 12 -4.48 -16.73 28.11
CA SER A 12 -3.42 -17.58 27.56
C SER A 12 -2.13 -17.49 28.39
N ILE A 13 -1.72 -16.28 28.80
CA ILE A 13 -0.54 -16.09 29.66
C ILE A 13 -0.74 -16.74 31.04
N ARG A 14 -1.95 -16.71 31.59
CA ARG A 14 -2.27 -17.37 32.87
C ARG A 14 -2.13 -18.88 32.77
N GLN A 15 -2.55 -19.48 31.64
CA GLN A 15 -2.54 -20.92 31.43
C GLN A 15 -1.16 -21.45 31.03
N ASP A 16 -0.50 -20.82 30.07
CA ASP A 16 0.68 -21.35 29.41
C ASP A 16 1.98 -20.60 29.78
N GLY A 17 1.85 -19.50 30.53
CA GLY A 17 2.96 -18.59 30.79
C GLY A 17 3.32 -17.71 29.59
N LEU A 18 4.42 -16.99 29.71
CA LEU A 18 4.92 -16.10 28.68
C LEU A 18 5.88 -16.86 27.74
N THR A 19 5.36 -17.34 26.61
CA THR A 19 6.12 -18.15 25.63
C THR A 19 7.17 -17.38 24.86
N ASP A 20 6.97 -16.06 24.68
CA ASP A 20 7.89 -15.18 23.96
C ASP A 20 8.11 -13.89 24.76
N LEU A 21 9.37 -13.59 25.09
CA LEU A 21 9.72 -12.47 25.96
C LEU A 21 9.61 -11.12 25.24
N PRO A 22 8.95 -10.13 25.86
CA PRO A 22 9.02 -8.76 25.40
C PRO A 22 10.44 -8.23 25.32
N LEU A 23 10.66 -7.30 24.40
CA LEU A 23 11.97 -6.71 24.16
C LEU A 23 12.02 -5.31 24.75
N VAL A 24 13.03 -5.03 25.59
CA VAL A 24 13.25 -3.73 26.22
C VAL A 24 14.70 -3.29 26.03
N ARG A 25 14.93 -1.97 26.07
CA ARG A 25 16.24 -1.38 26.13
C ARG A 25 16.34 -0.42 27.30
N LYS A 26 17.54 -0.19 27.80
CA LYS A 26 17.85 0.85 28.77
C LYS A 26 18.03 2.18 28.03
N VAL A 27 17.40 3.25 28.48
CA VAL A 27 17.61 4.62 27.97
C VAL A 27 18.50 5.44 28.90
N GLY A 28 18.97 6.60 28.42
CA GLY A 28 20.02 7.36 29.06
C GLY A 28 19.76 7.82 30.50
N ASP A 29 18.49 7.92 30.92
CA ASP A 29 18.07 8.24 32.29
C ASP A 29 18.00 7.03 33.23
N GLY A 30 18.36 5.85 32.73
CA GLY A 30 18.28 4.60 33.47
C GLY A 30 16.90 3.93 33.42
N SER A 31 15.93 4.54 32.76
CA SER A 31 14.60 3.95 32.53
C SER A 31 14.63 2.86 31.46
N TRP A 32 13.54 2.07 31.39
CA TRP A 32 13.36 1.00 30.42
C TRP A 32 12.34 1.39 29.38
N GLN A 33 12.75 1.36 28.12
CA GLN A 33 11.87 1.54 26.98
C GLN A 33 11.51 0.19 26.34
N MET A 34 10.21 -0.04 26.17
CA MET A 34 9.72 -1.23 25.47
C MET A 34 9.88 -1.06 23.96
N VAL A 35 10.63 -1.97 23.35
CA VAL A 35 10.82 -2.04 21.90
C VAL A 35 9.74 -2.92 21.26
N SER A 36 9.37 -4.05 21.92
CA SER A 36 8.33 -4.96 21.43
C SER A 36 7.62 -5.62 22.59
N GLY A 37 6.33 -5.98 22.40
CA GLY A 37 5.56 -6.70 23.41
C GLY A 37 4.51 -5.87 24.15
N HIS A 38 4.08 -4.73 23.63
CA HIS A 38 3.10 -3.82 24.27
C HIS A 38 1.78 -4.50 24.64
N ARG A 39 1.28 -5.45 23.82
CA ARG A 39 0.09 -6.24 24.16
C ARG A 39 0.32 -7.14 25.38
N ARG A 40 1.50 -7.79 25.49
CA ARG A 40 1.90 -8.62 26.63
C ARG A 40 2.00 -7.79 27.90
N LYS A 41 2.57 -6.56 27.80
CA LYS A 41 2.58 -5.61 28.91
C LYS A 41 1.16 -5.25 29.37
N ALA A 42 0.24 -5.02 28.44
CA ALA A 42 -1.15 -4.72 28.79
C ALA A 42 -1.84 -5.93 29.44
N ALA A 43 -1.57 -7.15 28.96
CA ALA A 43 -2.09 -8.38 29.55
C ALA A 43 -1.53 -8.63 30.97
N TYR A 44 -0.23 -8.42 31.18
CA TYR A 44 0.38 -8.47 32.52
C TYR A 44 -0.23 -7.44 33.48
N ALA A 45 -0.41 -6.20 33.01
CA ALA A 45 -1.06 -5.15 33.81
C ALA A 45 -2.54 -5.47 34.12
N LEU A 46 -3.22 -6.26 33.29
CA LEU A 46 -4.55 -6.77 33.59
C LEU A 46 -4.50 -7.86 34.68
N LEU A 47 -3.60 -8.84 34.54
CA LEU A 47 -3.43 -9.93 35.49
C LEU A 47 -2.92 -9.45 36.86
N ALA A 48 -2.06 -8.46 36.90
CA ALA A 48 -1.51 -7.90 38.13
C ALA A 48 -2.55 -7.21 39.04
N LYS A 49 -3.77 -6.97 38.52
CA LYS A 49 -4.88 -6.45 39.34
C LYS A 49 -5.38 -7.49 40.33
N ASP A 50 -5.30 -8.76 39.95
CA ASP A 50 -5.86 -9.89 40.70
C ASP A 50 -4.78 -10.78 41.35
N ASP A 51 -3.54 -10.74 40.78
CA ASP A 51 -2.43 -11.57 41.25
C ASP A 51 -1.08 -10.82 41.20
N PRO A 52 -0.46 -10.56 42.37
CA PRO A 52 0.84 -9.86 42.47
C PRO A 52 1.99 -10.57 41.72
N ALA A 53 1.87 -11.86 41.41
CA ALA A 53 2.89 -12.57 40.63
C ALA A 53 3.13 -11.95 39.24
N TYR A 54 2.16 -11.20 38.69
CA TYR A 54 2.24 -10.53 37.41
C TYR A 54 2.71 -9.08 37.48
N GLU A 55 3.09 -8.54 38.66
CA GLU A 55 3.63 -7.19 38.77
C GLU A 55 4.96 -7.01 38.05
N ARG A 56 5.72 -8.09 37.88
CA ARG A 56 7.01 -8.10 37.19
C ARG A 56 6.95 -9.01 35.96
N MET A 57 7.07 -8.40 34.80
CA MET A 57 7.08 -9.14 33.53
C MET A 57 8.53 -9.47 33.12
N PRO A 58 8.87 -10.73 32.87
CA PRO A 58 10.17 -11.09 32.34
C PRO A 58 10.35 -10.50 30.94
N CYS A 59 11.51 -9.90 30.67
CA CYS A 59 11.83 -9.23 29.44
C CYS A 59 13.23 -9.63 28.94
N ARG A 60 13.42 -9.60 27.63
CA ARG A 60 14.75 -9.66 27.02
C ARG A 60 15.30 -8.25 26.89
N VAL A 61 16.50 -7.99 27.43
CA VAL A 61 17.17 -6.70 27.36
C VAL A 61 18.06 -6.66 26.12
N ILE A 62 17.99 -5.56 25.37
CA ILE A 62 18.97 -5.22 24.35
C ILE A 62 19.79 -4.03 24.86
N GLU A 63 21.08 -4.19 24.87
CA GLU A 63 22.02 -3.14 25.25
C GLU A 63 22.65 -2.48 24.03
N GLY A 64 23.08 -1.22 24.18
CA GLY A 64 23.87 -0.52 23.17
C GLY A 64 23.17 -0.17 21.88
N ILE A 65 21.82 -0.08 21.88
CA ILE A 65 21.05 0.37 20.72
C ILE A 65 20.55 1.81 20.92
N ASP A 66 20.70 2.61 19.88
CA ASP A 66 20.15 3.96 19.78
C ASP A 66 18.65 3.94 19.43
N ASP A 67 18.05 5.14 19.30
CA ASP A 67 16.64 5.30 19.00
C ASP A 67 16.30 4.78 17.59
N GLU A 68 17.16 5.05 16.61
CA GLU A 68 16.97 4.61 15.23
C GLU A 68 16.93 3.08 15.13
N ARG A 69 17.87 2.43 15.80
CA ARG A 69 17.95 0.97 15.84
C ARG A 69 16.77 0.35 16.58
N ALA A 70 16.29 0.98 17.66
CA ALA A 70 15.10 0.53 18.38
C ALA A 70 13.83 0.60 17.50
N VAL A 71 13.67 1.66 16.71
CA VAL A 71 12.56 1.81 15.74
C VAL A 71 12.64 0.73 14.65
N THR A 72 13.84 0.51 14.11
CA THR A 72 14.08 -0.57 13.12
C THR A 72 13.67 -1.93 13.65
N LEU A 73 14.07 -2.27 14.88
CA LEU A 73 13.71 -3.54 15.53
C LEU A 73 12.20 -3.65 15.77
N LEU A 74 11.55 -2.55 16.17
CA LEU A 74 10.10 -2.50 16.35
C LEU A 74 9.36 -2.83 15.04
N HIS A 75 9.76 -2.19 13.94
CA HIS A 75 9.12 -2.42 12.64
C HIS A 75 9.36 -3.83 12.13
N ALA A 76 10.58 -4.35 12.22
CA ALA A 76 10.91 -5.71 11.79
C ALA A 76 10.17 -6.76 12.63
N ALA A 77 10.12 -6.61 13.95
CA ALA A 77 9.39 -7.53 14.83
C ALA A 77 7.88 -7.54 14.54
N ASN A 78 7.30 -6.39 14.20
CA ASN A 78 5.88 -6.27 13.89
C ASN A 78 5.51 -6.81 12.49
N TYR A 79 6.46 -6.93 11.58
CA TYR A 79 6.18 -7.35 10.19
C TYR A 79 5.44 -8.70 10.10
N PHE A 80 5.71 -9.64 11.03
CA PHE A 80 5.10 -10.97 11.03
C PHE A 80 4.25 -11.30 12.27
N THR A 81 4.21 -10.43 13.27
CA THR A 81 3.57 -10.77 14.56
C THR A 81 2.07 -10.56 14.58
N ARG A 82 1.52 -9.78 13.66
CA ARG A 82 0.08 -9.57 13.46
C ARG A 82 -0.25 -9.53 11.97
N ALA A 83 -1.53 -9.69 11.65
CA ALA A 83 -2.02 -9.43 10.30
C ALA A 83 -1.97 -7.91 10.02
N LEU A 84 -0.81 -7.41 9.59
CA LEU A 84 -0.67 -6.03 9.14
C LEU A 84 -1.43 -5.82 7.85
N THR A 85 -2.01 -4.63 7.68
CA THR A 85 -2.53 -4.19 6.39
C THR A 85 -1.38 -4.02 5.38
N VAL A 86 -1.71 -3.83 4.10
CA VAL A 86 -0.67 -3.61 3.06
C VAL A 86 0.09 -2.32 3.34
N THR A 87 -0.60 -1.25 3.74
CA THR A 87 0.01 0.04 4.05
C THR A 87 0.87 -0.01 5.31
N GLU A 88 0.44 -0.72 6.35
CA GLU A 88 1.24 -0.93 7.55
C GLU A 88 2.52 -1.74 7.27
N ARG A 89 2.46 -2.80 6.44
CA ARG A 89 3.67 -3.54 6.05
C ARG A 89 4.63 -2.69 5.24
N ALA A 90 4.11 -1.92 4.29
CA ALA A 90 4.92 -1.01 3.49
C ALA A 90 5.60 0.07 4.36
N ALA A 91 4.87 0.66 5.32
CA ALA A 91 5.43 1.61 6.27
C ALA A 91 6.54 0.97 7.13
N ALA A 92 6.33 -0.27 7.58
CA ALA A 92 7.34 -1.00 8.34
C ALA A 92 8.61 -1.27 7.52
N THR A 93 8.49 -1.63 6.23
CA THR A 93 9.64 -1.85 5.35
C THR A 93 10.30 -0.55 4.90
N GLU A 94 9.55 0.53 4.73
CA GLU A 94 10.13 1.84 4.40
C GLU A 94 10.95 2.41 5.57
N ALA A 95 10.54 2.16 6.81
CA ALA A 95 11.33 2.50 8.00
C ALA A 95 12.71 1.81 8.02
N LEU A 96 12.88 0.68 7.34
CA LEU A 96 14.17 -0.02 7.21
C LEU A 96 15.07 0.58 6.12
N ARG A 97 14.61 1.54 5.32
CA ARG A 97 15.34 2.07 4.17
C ARG A 97 16.68 2.68 4.56
N GLY A 98 16.71 3.50 5.63
CA GLY A 98 17.94 4.15 6.12
C GLY A 98 18.98 3.12 6.50
N ASP A 99 18.61 2.13 7.31
CA ASP A 99 19.48 1.04 7.72
C ASP A 99 19.98 0.20 6.53
N ALA A 100 19.09 -0.10 5.58
CA ALA A 100 19.45 -0.89 4.40
C ALA A 100 20.44 -0.15 3.49
N VAL A 101 20.29 1.17 3.33
CA VAL A 101 21.24 2.00 2.56
C VAL A 101 22.58 2.08 3.27
N ARG A 102 22.59 2.32 4.59
CA ARG A 102 23.81 2.35 5.40
C ARG A 102 24.55 1.02 5.33
N LEU A 103 23.92 -0.10 5.65
CA LEU A 103 24.52 -1.43 5.60
C LEU A 103 25.11 -1.75 4.21
N ARG A 104 24.40 -1.35 3.13
CA ARG A 104 24.92 -1.56 1.77
C ARG A 104 26.19 -0.75 1.48
N SER A 105 26.37 0.41 2.13
CA SER A 105 27.57 1.23 1.97
C SER A 105 28.74 0.75 2.84
N GLU A 106 28.45 0.15 4.00
CA GLU A 106 29.43 -0.30 4.97
C GLU A 106 29.94 -1.74 4.70
N ASP A 107 29.07 -2.60 4.13
CA ASP A 107 29.39 -4.01 3.86
C ASP A 107 29.60 -4.25 2.35
N PRO A 108 30.85 -4.50 1.91
CA PRO A 108 31.16 -4.78 0.50
C PRO A 108 30.39 -5.96 -0.08
N SER A 109 29.97 -6.94 0.74
CA SER A 109 29.19 -8.10 0.29
C SER A 109 27.77 -7.73 -0.15
N LEU A 110 27.24 -6.58 0.30
CA LEU A 110 25.92 -6.06 -0.01
C LEU A 110 25.93 -5.00 -1.12
N SER A 111 27.10 -4.54 -1.58
CA SER A 111 27.23 -3.38 -2.46
C SER A 111 26.51 -3.53 -3.80
N GLY A 112 26.36 -4.74 -4.33
CA GLY A 112 25.62 -5.04 -5.58
C GLY A 112 24.13 -5.34 -5.37
N MET A 113 23.65 -5.45 -4.14
CA MET A 113 22.27 -5.81 -3.85
C MET A 113 21.33 -4.61 -3.98
N ARG A 114 20.07 -4.86 -4.37
CA ARG A 114 19.02 -3.83 -4.32
C ARG A 114 18.68 -3.54 -2.86
N VAL A 115 18.26 -2.30 -2.57
CA VAL A 115 17.86 -1.89 -1.22
C VAL A 115 16.76 -2.81 -0.66
N ASP A 116 15.80 -3.21 -1.47
CA ASP A 116 14.72 -4.11 -1.03
C ASP A 116 15.20 -5.53 -0.67
N ASP A 117 16.28 -6.01 -1.31
CA ASP A 117 16.87 -7.29 -0.95
C ASP A 117 17.67 -7.18 0.37
N VAL A 118 18.27 -6.02 0.65
CA VAL A 118 18.91 -5.74 1.94
C VAL A 118 17.84 -5.60 3.04
N LYS A 119 16.72 -4.89 2.78
CA LYS A 119 15.57 -4.86 3.72
C LYS A 119 15.09 -6.28 4.05
N ALA A 120 14.98 -7.15 3.04
CA ALA A 120 14.60 -8.55 3.23
C ALA A 120 15.58 -9.32 4.13
N ALA A 121 16.89 -9.14 3.93
CA ALA A 121 17.91 -9.74 4.78
C ALA A 121 17.85 -9.23 6.23
N ILE A 122 17.57 -7.94 6.45
CA ILE A 122 17.35 -7.37 7.79
C ILE A 122 16.17 -8.05 8.46
N ILE A 123 15.05 -8.20 7.77
CA ILE A 123 13.83 -8.83 8.30
C ILE A 123 14.11 -10.30 8.65
N GLU A 124 14.76 -11.07 7.75
CA GLU A 124 15.11 -12.46 7.98
C GLU A 124 16.03 -12.61 9.21
N ARG A 125 17.07 -11.78 9.32
CA ARG A 125 18.01 -11.82 10.46
C ARG A 125 17.32 -11.52 11.79
N GLN A 126 16.30 -10.66 11.80
CA GLN A 126 15.63 -10.24 13.03
C GLN A 126 14.47 -11.13 13.45
N THR A 127 13.78 -11.73 12.48
CA THR A 127 12.55 -12.49 12.73
C THR A 127 12.69 -13.98 12.48
N GLY A 128 13.76 -14.42 11.84
CA GLY A 128 13.95 -15.79 11.38
C GLY A 128 13.04 -16.19 10.19
N ARG A 129 12.25 -15.28 9.67
CA ARG A 129 11.29 -15.52 8.57
C ARG A 129 11.75 -14.87 7.29
N LYS A 130 11.60 -15.60 6.18
CA LYS A 130 12.01 -15.13 4.85
C LYS A 130 10.92 -14.33 4.16
N VAL A 131 11.32 -13.21 3.59
CA VAL A 131 10.55 -12.43 2.62
C VAL A 131 11.48 -12.08 1.46
N SER A 132 10.96 -11.93 0.24
CA SER A 132 11.81 -11.52 -0.89
C SER A 132 11.77 -10.00 -1.06
N GLY A 133 12.89 -9.39 -1.48
CA GLY A 133 12.92 -7.97 -1.84
C GLY A 133 11.90 -7.62 -2.95
N LYS A 134 11.63 -8.57 -3.88
CA LYS A 134 10.58 -8.41 -4.89
C LYS A 134 9.18 -8.29 -4.26
N THR A 135 8.91 -9.02 -3.17
CA THR A 135 7.65 -8.91 -2.42
C THR A 135 7.53 -7.55 -1.74
N ILE A 136 8.61 -7.11 -1.06
CA ILE A 136 8.68 -5.79 -0.42
C ILE A 136 8.41 -4.68 -1.44
N ALA A 137 9.15 -4.66 -2.55
CA ALA A 137 8.95 -3.66 -3.61
C ALA A 137 7.53 -3.66 -4.20
N ARG A 138 6.89 -4.82 -4.27
CA ARG A 138 5.50 -4.92 -4.75
C ARG A 138 4.52 -4.37 -3.73
N GLU A 139 4.70 -4.66 -2.45
CA GLU A 139 3.83 -4.16 -1.37
C GLU A 139 3.97 -2.65 -1.20
N GLU A 140 5.19 -2.11 -1.23
CA GLU A 140 5.43 -0.66 -1.16
C GLU A 140 4.80 0.10 -2.35
N ARG A 141 4.91 -0.44 -3.57
CA ARG A 141 4.23 0.15 -4.73
C ARG A 141 2.71 0.10 -4.62
N LEU A 142 2.17 -1.00 -4.10
CA LEU A 142 0.73 -1.13 -3.89
C LEU A 142 0.23 -0.17 -2.82
N ALA A 143 0.94 -0.06 -1.70
CA ALA A 143 0.61 0.88 -0.63
C ALA A 143 0.65 2.35 -1.10
N ARG A 144 1.64 2.72 -1.90
CA ARG A 144 1.70 4.06 -2.50
C ARG A 144 0.47 4.34 -3.36
N ARG A 145 0.08 3.42 -4.23
CA ARG A 145 -1.14 3.57 -5.03
C ARG A 145 -2.40 3.70 -4.18
N ILE A 146 -2.51 2.91 -3.11
CA ILE A 146 -3.64 3.02 -2.17
C ILE A 146 -3.72 4.43 -1.58
N ALA A 147 -2.58 4.98 -1.14
CA ALA A 147 -2.52 6.28 -0.50
C ALA A 147 -2.71 7.46 -1.48
N GLU A 148 -2.11 7.38 -2.67
CA GLU A 148 -2.06 8.49 -3.63
C GLU A 148 -3.22 8.50 -4.61
N ASP A 149 -3.64 7.32 -5.10
CA ASP A 149 -4.52 7.20 -6.26
C ASP A 149 -5.96 6.82 -5.90
N LEU A 150 -6.23 6.24 -4.71
CA LEU A 150 -7.57 5.82 -4.34
C LEU A 150 -8.33 6.92 -3.56
N SER A 151 -9.68 6.90 -3.68
CA SER A 151 -10.53 7.66 -2.77
C SER A 151 -10.46 7.06 -1.36
N PRO A 152 -10.79 7.85 -0.28
CA PRO A 152 -10.67 7.36 1.10
C PRO A 152 -11.45 6.07 1.38
N GLU A 153 -12.62 5.91 0.78
CA GLU A 153 -13.48 4.74 0.96
C GLU A 153 -12.83 3.48 0.37
N TRP A 154 -12.34 3.56 -0.86
CA TRP A 154 -11.65 2.46 -1.51
C TRP A 154 -10.27 2.18 -0.89
N ALA A 155 -9.58 3.19 -0.40
CA ALA A 155 -8.34 3.00 0.35
C ALA A 155 -8.59 2.19 1.62
N ALA A 156 -9.67 2.46 2.36
CA ALA A 156 -10.07 1.70 3.54
C ALA A 156 -10.40 0.23 3.19
N GLU A 157 -11.09 -0.03 2.07
CA GLU A 157 -11.37 -1.41 1.62
C GLU A 157 -10.09 -2.14 1.19
N ALA A 158 -9.17 -1.46 0.53
CA ALA A 158 -7.87 -2.02 0.15
C ALA A 158 -7.03 -2.39 1.38
N ASP A 159 -7.02 -1.55 2.41
CA ASP A 159 -6.30 -1.77 3.66
C ASP A 159 -6.86 -2.95 4.47
N ARG A 160 -8.18 -3.14 4.46
CA ARG A 160 -8.81 -4.33 5.03
C ARG A 160 -8.47 -5.62 4.27
N GLY A 161 -7.80 -5.52 3.11
CA GLY A 161 -7.51 -6.66 2.25
C GLY A 161 -8.66 -7.10 1.35
N ASN A 162 -9.72 -6.31 1.27
CA ASN A 162 -10.94 -6.59 0.52
C ASN A 162 -10.80 -6.33 -0.99
N LEU A 163 -9.65 -5.80 -1.45
CA LEU A 163 -9.38 -5.60 -2.86
C LEU A 163 -8.22 -6.46 -3.35
N SER A 164 -8.32 -6.92 -4.59
CA SER A 164 -7.18 -7.50 -5.29
C SER A 164 -6.23 -6.41 -5.79
N ALA A 165 -4.96 -6.73 -5.98
CA ALA A 165 -4.00 -5.78 -6.57
C ALA A 165 -4.41 -5.32 -7.99
N GLU A 166 -5.19 -6.11 -8.71
CA GLU A 166 -5.75 -5.75 -10.02
C GLU A 166 -6.87 -4.71 -9.85
N ALA A 167 -7.78 -4.90 -8.89
CA ALA A 167 -8.83 -3.94 -8.58
C ALA A 167 -8.24 -2.59 -8.15
N VAL A 168 -7.21 -2.60 -7.29
CA VAL A 168 -6.49 -1.36 -6.92
C VAL A 168 -5.91 -0.65 -8.15
N ARG A 169 -5.31 -1.40 -9.09
CA ARG A 169 -4.79 -0.80 -10.34
C ARG A 169 -5.90 -0.23 -11.23
N SER A 170 -7.05 -0.89 -11.29
CA SER A 170 -8.20 -0.41 -12.05
C SER A 170 -8.78 0.87 -11.47
N LEU A 171 -8.93 0.93 -10.14
CA LEU A 171 -9.37 2.14 -9.44
C LEU A 171 -8.37 3.29 -9.61
N ALA A 172 -7.07 3.04 -9.45
CA ALA A 172 -6.02 4.03 -9.63
C ALA A 172 -5.99 4.67 -11.04
N GLY A 173 -6.60 4.03 -12.02
CA GLY A 173 -6.80 4.58 -13.36
C GLY A 173 -8.04 5.48 -13.51
N MET A 174 -8.82 5.69 -12.46
CA MET A 174 -10.07 6.46 -12.48
C MET A 174 -9.92 7.74 -11.63
N PRO A 175 -10.60 8.84 -11.98
CA PRO A 175 -10.70 10.01 -11.12
C PRO A 175 -11.29 9.66 -9.73
N LYS A 176 -10.80 10.31 -8.65
CA LYS A 176 -11.23 10.02 -7.28
C LYS A 176 -12.73 10.29 -7.05
N GLU A 177 -13.27 11.29 -7.73
CA GLU A 177 -14.71 11.61 -7.73
C GLU A 177 -15.52 10.42 -8.24
N ARG A 178 -15.10 9.82 -9.35
CA ARG A 178 -15.75 8.65 -9.92
C ARG A 178 -15.61 7.42 -9.03
N GLN A 179 -14.47 7.24 -8.39
CA GLN A 179 -14.28 6.18 -7.40
C GLN A 179 -15.27 6.32 -6.24
N ALA A 180 -15.46 7.53 -5.71
CA ALA A 180 -16.43 7.81 -4.64
C ALA A 180 -17.86 7.54 -5.06
N GLU A 181 -18.27 7.95 -6.28
CA GLU A 181 -19.58 7.62 -6.85
C GLU A 181 -19.81 6.10 -6.95
N MET A 182 -18.79 5.37 -7.44
CA MET A 182 -18.85 3.90 -7.54
C MET A 182 -19.01 3.25 -6.16
N HIS A 183 -18.31 3.75 -5.15
CA HIS A 183 -18.42 3.22 -3.79
C HIS A 183 -19.80 3.51 -3.21
N ALA A 184 -20.34 4.71 -3.43
CA ALA A 184 -21.67 5.09 -2.98
C ALA A 184 -22.81 4.30 -3.68
N ALA A 185 -22.61 3.93 -4.95
CA ALA A 185 -23.55 3.13 -5.73
C ALA A 185 -23.43 1.61 -5.49
N MET A 186 -22.45 1.18 -4.71
CA MET A 186 -22.20 -0.23 -4.45
C MET A 186 -23.28 -0.82 -3.55
N GLU A 187 -23.81 -1.98 -3.92
CA GLU A 187 -24.81 -2.67 -3.12
C GLU A 187 -24.22 -3.14 -1.76
N PRO A 188 -24.96 -2.97 -0.66
CA PRO A 188 -24.47 -3.27 0.70
C PRO A 188 -24.09 -4.73 0.96
N TRP A 189 -24.53 -5.66 0.11
CA TRP A 189 -24.23 -7.07 0.23
C TRP A 189 -22.82 -7.45 -0.30
N ARG A 190 -22.21 -6.58 -1.12
CA ARG A 190 -20.84 -6.80 -1.62
C ARG A 190 -19.81 -6.56 -0.52
N ARG A 191 -19.36 -7.64 0.14
CA ARG A 191 -18.45 -7.56 1.29
C ARG A 191 -17.19 -8.37 1.15
N THR A 192 -17.19 -9.37 0.26
CA THR A 192 -16.02 -10.23 0.09
C THR A 192 -15.04 -9.62 -0.93
N LYS A 193 -13.77 -9.98 -0.77
CA LYS A 193 -12.70 -9.60 -1.71
C LYS A 193 -13.02 -9.91 -3.17
N ARG A 194 -13.69 -11.03 -3.41
CA ARG A 194 -14.08 -11.45 -4.76
C ARG A 194 -15.17 -10.53 -5.31
N GLU A 195 -16.24 -10.32 -4.57
CA GLU A 195 -17.37 -9.49 -4.98
C GLU A 195 -16.95 -8.04 -5.27
N LEU A 196 -16.14 -7.45 -4.38
CA LEU A 196 -15.62 -6.10 -4.57
C LEU A 196 -14.68 -6.01 -5.78
N SER A 197 -13.78 -6.99 -5.94
CA SER A 197 -12.87 -7.00 -7.09
C SER A 197 -13.58 -7.23 -8.40
N ASP A 198 -14.65 -8.05 -8.42
CA ASP A 198 -15.47 -8.29 -9.60
C ASP A 198 -16.31 -7.06 -9.95
N TYR A 199 -16.87 -6.36 -8.96
CA TYR A 199 -17.56 -5.09 -9.15
C TYR A 199 -16.64 -4.03 -9.78
N VAL A 200 -15.47 -3.79 -9.22
CA VAL A 200 -14.49 -2.82 -9.77
C VAL A 200 -14.10 -3.20 -11.20
N ARG A 201 -13.95 -4.51 -11.49
CA ARG A 201 -13.60 -4.98 -12.83
C ARG A 201 -14.74 -4.76 -13.82
N SER A 202 -16.00 -4.99 -13.42
CA SER A 202 -17.17 -4.78 -14.29
C SER A 202 -17.36 -3.31 -14.63
N GLU A 203 -17.26 -2.41 -13.65
CA GLU A 203 -17.32 -0.97 -13.85
C GLU A 203 -16.15 -0.45 -14.69
N GLY A 204 -14.94 -0.94 -14.44
CA GLY A 204 -13.76 -0.60 -15.26
C GLY A 204 -13.89 -1.04 -16.71
N LYS A 205 -14.53 -2.20 -16.98
CA LYS A 205 -14.82 -2.65 -18.34
C LYS A 205 -15.93 -1.85 -19.01
N ALA A 206 -16.97 -1.45 -18.26
CA ALA A 206 -18.04 -0.60 -18.77
C ALA A 206 -17.49 0.76 -19.23
N GLN A 207 -16.48 1.29 -18.55
CA GLN A 207 -15.78 2.52 -18.97
C GLN A 207 -14.73 2.30 -20.06
N ALA A 208 -14.23 1.08 -20.23
CA ALA A 208 -13.34 0.70 -21.33
C ALA A 208 -14.10 0.43 -22.63
N GLY A 209 -15.30 0.99 -22.78
CA GLY A 209 -15.99 1.13 -24.04
C GLY A 209 -15.11 1.81 -25.10
N PRO A 210 -15.52 1.93 -26.34
CA PRO A 210 -14.73 2.53 -27.41
C PRO A 210 -14.10 3.87 -27.00
N ASP A 211 -14.82 4.68 -26.20
CA ASP A 211 -14.34 5.98 -25.69
C ASP A 211 -13.15 5.89 -24.73
N GLY A 212 -13.09 4.85 -23.87
CA GLY A 212 -11.97 4.66 -22.94
C GLY A 212 -10.67 4.24 -23.62
N ARG A 213 -10.75 3.49 -24.72
CA ARG A 213 -9.60 3.14 -25.57
C ARG A 213 -9.09 4.36 -26.31
N ILE A 214 -9.98 5.21 -26.78
CA ILE A 214 -9.65 6.48 -27.45
C ILE A 214 -8.97 7.44 -26.48
N ALA A 215 -9.50 7.59 -25.26
CA ALA A 215 -8.91 8.44 -24.22
C ALA A 215 -7.50 7.96 -23.82
N LYS A 216 -7.27 6.65 -23.75
CA LYS A 216 -5.95 6.06 -23.47
C LYS A 216 -4.99 6.30 -24.64
N ALA A 217 -5.44 6.15 -25.88
CA ALA A 217 -4.65 6.43 -27.06
C ALA A 217 -4.32 7.94 -27.15
N ALA A 218 -5.28 8.81 -26.87
CA ALA A 218 -5.08 10.26 -26.86
C ALA A 218 -4.06 10.70 -25.79
N ARG A 219 -4.05 10.09 -24.60
CA ARG A 219 -3.02 10.35 -23.58
C ARG A 219 -1.63 9.93 -24.04
N LEU A 220 -1.48 8.74 -24.60
CA LEU A 220 -0.19 8.28 -25.13
C LEU A 220 0.35 9.19 -26.23
N VAL A 221 -0.53 9.73 -27.08
CA VAL A 221 -0.16 10.72 -28.10
C VAL A 221 0.22 12.06 -27.45
N ALA A 222 -0.52 12.52 -26.45
CA ALA A 222 -0.21 13.75 -25.73
C ALA A 222 1.15 13.65 -25.01
N ASP A 223 1.40 12.57 -24.27
CA ASP A 223 2.68 12.31 -23.60
C ASP A 223 3.85 12.30 -24.58
N PHE A 224 3.66 11.71 -25.77
CA PHE A 224 4.67 11.71 -26.83
C PHE A 224 4.90 13.11 -27.42
N LEU A 225 3.85 13.91 -27.55
CA LEU A 225 3.96 15.30 -28.07
C LEU A 225 4.59 16.26 -27.05
N GLU A 226 4.37 16.02 -25.74
CA GLU A 226 4.99 16.83 -24.67
C GLU A 226 6.47 16.50 -24.46
N SER A 227 6.89 15.28 -24.74
CA SER A 227 8.28 14.82 -24.61
C SER A 227 8.69 13.92 -25.77
N PRO A 228 8.79 14.47 -27.01
CA PRO A 228 9.18 13.67 -28.16
C PRO A 228 10.63 13.19 -27.99
N PRO A 229 10.95 11.94 -28.32
CA PRO A 229 12.33 11.46 -28.36
C PRO A 229 13.10 12.24 -29.43
N GLU A 230 14.36 12.55 -29.18
CA GLU A 230 15.23 13.27 -30.12
C GLU A 230 15.33 12.58 -31.51
N SER A 231 15.12 11.27 -31.54
CA SER A 231 15.06 10.51 -32.80
C SER A 231 14.06 9.38 -32.63
N PRO A 232 12.80 9.52 -33.09
CA PRO A 232 11.80 8.44 -33.00
C PRO A 232 12.23 7.23 -33.83
N SER A 233 12.12 6.03 -33.29
CA SER A 233 12.42 4.82 -34.01
C SER A 233 11.40 4.56 -35.15
N ALA A 234 11.76 3.75 -36.14
CA ALA A 234 10.81 3.35 -37.19
C ALA A 234 9.57 2.64 -36.60
N ALA A 235 9.72 1.94 -35.46
CA ALA A 235 8.63 1.30 -34.75
C ALA A 235 7.68 2.36 -34.10
N ASP A 236 8.23 3.43 -33.51
CA ASP A 236 7.44 4.53 -32.93
C ASP A 236 6.64 5.28 -34.01
N LEU A 237 7.26 5.54 -35.16
CA LEU A 237 6.58 6.15 -36.30
C LEU A 237 5.49 5.28 -36.90
N SER A 238 5.70 3.95 -36.95
CA SER A 238 4.69 2.98 -37.38
C SER A 238 3.50 2.97 -36.42
N LEU A 239 3.76 2.96 -35.11
CA LEU A 239 2.73 2.97 -34.06
C LEU A 239 1.91 4.27 -34.10
N LEU A 240 2.55 5.42 -34.28
CA LEU A 240 1.88 6.72 -34.42
C LEU A 240 0.98 6.75 -35.66
N ARG A 241 1.44 6.17 -36.76
CA ARG A 241 0.65 6.09 -38.01
C ARG A 241 -0.58 5.19 -37.83
N GLU A 242 -0.43 4.08 -37.16
CA GLU A 242 -1.53 3.16 -36.84
C GLU A 242 -2.54 3.80 -35.89
N MET A 243 -2.07 4.49 -34.84
CA MET A 243 -2.92 5.26 -33.92
C MET A 243 -3.68 6.39 -34.63
N ALA A 244 -3.04 7.12 -35.54
CA ALA A 244 -3.68 8.16 -36.33
C ALA A 244 -4.78 7.60 -37.23
N LEU A 245 -4.54 6.45 -37.88
CA LEU A 245 -5.54 5.77 -38.70
C LEU A 245 -6.73 5.27 -37.89
N MET A 246 -6.50 4.74 -36.66
CA MET A 246 -7.57 4.28 -35.79
C MET A 246 -8.40 5.42 -35.18
N THR A 247 -7.83 6.61 -34.99
CA THR A 247 -8.52 7.76 -34.39
C THR A 247 -9.18 8.67 -35.41
N ALA A 248 -8.77 8.64 -36.67
CA ALA A 248 -9.31 9.47 -37.76
C ALA A 248 -10.85 9.42 -37.89
N PRO A 249 -11.54 8.25 -37.87
CA PRO A 249 -12.99 8.18 -37.97
C PRO A 249 -13.72 8.88 -36.81
N TYR A 250 -13.09 8.96 -35.63
CA TYR A 250 -13.68 9.55 -34.43
C TYR A 250 -13.37 11.07 -34.31
N ALA A 251 -12.30 11.55 -34.92
CA ALA A 251 -12.00 12.98 -35.00
C ALA A 251 -13.06 13.72 -35.82
N GLU A 252 -13.56 13.12 -36.91
CA GLU A 252 -14.63 13.64 -37.74
C GLU A 252 -16.01 13.62 -37.03
N ALA A 253 -16.29 12.56 -36.27
CA ALA A 253 -17.53 12.44 -35.48
C ALA A 253 -17.58 13.49 -34.34
N GLY A 254 -16.42 13.78 -33.67
CA GLY A 254 -16.30 14.82 -32.63
C GLY A 254 -16.51 16.24 -33.18
N ALA A 255 -16.01 16.52 -34.38
CA ALA A 255 -16.21 17.81 -35.05
C ALA A 255 -17.69 18.05 -35.43
N GLY A 256 -18.40 17.00 -35.79
CA GLY A 256 -19.86 17.07 -36.05
C GLY A 256 -20.69 17.39 -34.80
N ALA A 257 -20.35 16.77 -33.66
CA ALA A 257 -21.03 17.01 -32.38
C ALA A 257 -20.81 18.42 -31.82
N GLN A 258 -19.61 19.00 -32.02
CA GLN A 258 -19.33 20.41 -31.65
C GLN A 258 -20.10 21.42 -32.54
N LYS A 259 -20.26 21.13 -33.81
CA LYS A 259 -21.06 21.96 -34.74
C LYS A 259 -22.55 21.98 -34.34
N VAL A 260 -23.10 20.86 -33.92
CA VAL A 260 -24.50 20.77 -33.45
C VAL A 260 -24.68 21.50 -32.12
N ARG A 261 -23.74 21.39 -31.18
CA ARG A 261 -23.82 22.14 -29.90
C ARG A 261 -23.66 23.66 -30.10
N ARG A 262 -22.80 24.13 -31.00
CA ARG A 262 -22.68 25.56 -31.33
C ARG A 262 -23.95 26.14 -32.01
N ARG A 263 -24.64 25.36 -32.83
CA ARG A 263 -25.92 25.78 -33.41
C ARG A 263 -27.06 25.83 -32.37
N ALA A 264 -27.09 24.89 -31.41
CA ALA A 264 -28.09 24.88 -30.35
C ALA A 264 -27.91 26.02 -29.31
N SER A 265 -26.68 26.47 -29.08
CA SER A 265 -26.38 27.59 -28.19
C SER A 265 -26.71 28.96 -28.80
N HIS A 266 -26.58 29.12 -30.15
CA HIS A 266 -26.94 30.37 -30.85
C HIS A 266 -28.46 30.55 -31.01
N SER A 267 -29.23 29.46 -31.00
CA SER A 267 -30.70 29.53 -31.10
C SER A 267 -31.42 29.90 -29.80
N LYS A 268 -30.74 29.84 -28.65
CA LYS A 268 -31.24 30.21 -27.33
C LYS A 268 -30.93 31.64 -26.90
N SER A 269 -30.14 32.38 -27.69
CA SER A 269 -29.76 33.78 -27.40
C SER A 269 -30.56 34.80 -28.22
N SER A 270 -31.61 34.38 -28.95
CA SER A 270 -32.47 35.27 -29.78
C SER A 270 -33.94 35.01 -29.46
N LYS A 271 -34.31 34.99 -28.17
CA LYS A 271 -35.69 35.17 -27.72
C LYS A 271 -35.71 35.96 -26.42
#